data_39e41051699583098ebd00dffea160da
#
_entry.id   39e41051699583098ebd00dffea160da
#
_cell.length_a   1.000
_cell.length_b   1.000
_cell.length_c   1.000
_cell.angle_alpha   90.00
_cell.angle_beta   90.00
_cell.angle_gamma   90.00
#
_symmetry.space_group_name_H-M   'P 1'
#
loop_
_entity.id
_entity.type
_entity.pdbx_description
1 polymer ?
#
loop_
_entity_poly.entity_id
_entity_poly.type
_entity_poly.pdbx_seq_one_letter_code
_entity_poly.pdbx_strand_id
1 'polypeptide(L)'
;YGSDAMAGVVILHSQPTLAEGELRANVSTEYQTNNGLFAYNLSLAGNQKGFVWDARYSDKMAHAYQNKYDDYVPGSQFRERAGRLMLGVNKAWGHSRLVWTAYHLTPGIIEGERDPETGELEYEEGWTGHQYGKSLPFQQVKHYKLVWDNSLNLSSGYLKAIIGYQQNRRQEFEESEDDYELFFKLHTLTYDLRYITNEWNGWKLSTGIGGMYQKSGNEGEEYLIPDYRLFDFGLYATATKAFADRWTLSGGLRYDHRRLHGDALMEETEWRFVDFTRHFNGVTGVIGTVCNINEHFNLRLNIARGFRTPNMSELASNGVHEDD
;
A
#
# COMPACT_ATOMS: atom_id res chain seq x y z
N TYR A 1 -4.93 12.14 7.62
CA TYR A 1 -6.27 12.71 7.48
C TYR A 1 -6.88 12.24 6.17
N GLY A 2 -8.16 11.93 6.15
CA GLY A 2 -8.91 11.43 5.00
C GLY A 2 -9.92 10.37 5.42
N SER A 3 -10.77 9.92 4.49
CA SER A 3 -11.89 9.01 4.75
C SER A 3 -11.50 7.65 5.34
N ASP A 4 -10.25 7.24 5.21
CA ASP A 4 -9.80 5.90 5.60
C ASP A 4 -8.70 5.93 6.71
N ALA A 5 -8.50 7.09 7.36
CA ALA A 5 -7.40 7.31 8.32
C ALA A 5 -7.83 7.27 9.81
N MET A 6 -8.96 6.62 10.15
CA MET A 6 -9.50 6.63 11.51
C MET A 6 -8.61 5.96 12.56
N ALA A 7 -7.95 4.87 12.19
CA ALA A 7 -7.08 4.12 13.10
C ALA A 7 -5.64 4.66 13.17
N GLY A 8 -5.31 5.63 12.32
CA GLY A 8 -3.98 6.22 12.22
C GLY A 8 -3.39 6.08 10.82
N VAL A 9 -2.23 6.69 10.63
CA VAL A 9 -1.49 6.68 9.37
C VAL A 9 -0.03 6.36 9.65
N VAL A 10 0.50 5.35 8.96
CA VAL A 10 1.93 5.05 8.95
C VAL A 10 2.55 5.67 7.71
N ILE A 11 3.49 6.58 7.90
CA ILE A 11 4.20 7.23 6.80
C ILE A 11 5.62 6.67 6.74
N LEU A 12 5.92 5.97 5.65
CA LEU A 12 7.27 5.49 5.36
C LEU A 12 8.01 6.53 4.52
N HIS A 13 9.00 7.16 5.12
CA HIS A 13 9.91 8.04 4.38
C HIS A 13 11.01 7.21 3.74
N SER A 14 11.20 7.34 2.42
CA SER A 14 12.38 6.79 1.76
C SER A 14 13.63 7.48 2.30
N GLN A 15 14.79 6.80 2.18
CA GLN A 15 16.07 7.40 2.56
C GLN A 15 16.29 8.73 1.83
N PRO A 16 16.92 9.71 2.49
CA PRO A 16 17.23 10.97 1.86
C PRO A 16 18.13 10.74 0.65
N THR A 17 18.05 11.64 -0.32
CA THR A 17 18.92 11.64 -1.50
C THR A 17 20.37 11.76 -1.05
N LEU A 18 21.27 11.03 -1.71
CA LEU A 18 22.70 11.10 -1.45
C LEU A 18 23.26 12.49 -1.74
N ALA A 19 24.36 12.84 -1.07
CA ALA A 19 25.10 14.06 -1.37
C ALA A 19 25.63 14.05 -2.81
N GLU A 20 25.92 15.23 -3.35
CA GLU A 20 26.48 15.35 -4.71
C GLU A 20 27.82 14.64 -4.80
N GLY A 21 28.00 13.85 -5.85
CA GLY A 21 29.18 13.02 -6.09
C GLY A 21 29.20 11.69 -5.33
N GLU A 22 28.21 11.44 -4.45
CA GLU A 22 28.14 10.19 -3.71
C GLU A 22 27.53 9.06 -4.56
N LEU A 23 28.17 7.88 -4.48
CA LEU A 23 27.68 6.62 -5.01
C LEU A 23 27.62 5.60 -3.87
N ARG A 24 26.52 4.89 -3.73
CA ARG A 24 26.33 3.86 -2.71
C ARG A 24 25.81 2.58 -3.33
N ALA A 25 26.51 1.49 -3.06
CA ALA A 25 26.10 0.14 -3.40
C ALA A 25 25.98 -0.70 -2.13
N ASN A 26 24.94 -1.52 -2.03
CA ASN A 26 24.77 -2.47 -0.94
C ASN A 26 24.32 -3.81 -1.50
N VAL A 27 24.84 -4.86 -0.90
CA VAL A 27 24.42 -6.24 -1.11
C VAL A 27 24.17 -6.84 0.26
N SER A 28 23.03 -7.50 0.44
CA SER A 28 22.75 -8.28 1.63
C SER A 28 22.12 -9.62 1.26
N THR A 29 22.44 -10.65 2.04
CA THR A 29 21.89 -11.99 1.89
C THR A 29 21.39 -12.48 3.24
N GLU A 30 20.36 -13.31 3.22
CA GLU A 30 19.79 -13.95 4.40
C GLU A 30 19.52 -15.42 4.10
N TYR A 31 19.77 -16.29 5.06
CA TYR A 31 19.40 -17.69 5.01
C TYR A 31 18.75 -18.11 6.33
N GLN A 32 17.62 -18.81 6.26
CA GLN A 32 16.91 -19.36 7.41
C GLN A 32 16.81 -20.88 7.27
N THR A 33 17.14 -21.60 8.32
CA THR A 33 17.24 -23.08 8.30
C THR A 33 15.89 -23.79 8.40
N ASN A 34 14.89 -23.15 9.00
CA ASN A 34 13.59 -23.79 9.23
C ASN A 34 12.83 -24.09 7.93
N ASN A 35 12.84 -23.13 7.00
CA ASN A 35 12.14 -23.20 5.72
C ASN A 35 13.07 -23.03 4.52
N GLY A 36 14.38 -23.17 4.73
CA GLY A 36 15.39 -22.97 3.69
C GLY A 36 15.32 -21.60 3.01
N LEU A 37 14.74 -20.59 3.69
CA LEU A 37 14.60 -19.28 3.07
C LEU A 37 15.96 -18.76 2.63
N PHE A 38 16.05 -18.42 1.37
CA PHE A 38 17.17 -17.70 0.79
C PHE A 38 16.69 -16.37 0.23
N ALA A 39 17.28 -15.29 0.71
CA ALA A 39 16.99 -13.95 0.25
C ALA A 39 18.25 -13.20 -0.11
N TYR A 40 18.17 -12.37 -1.16
CA TYR A 40 19.20 -11.39 -1.47
C TYR A 40 18.62 -10.05 -1.86
N ASN A 41 19.31 -8.99 -1.48
CA ASN A 41 18.96 -7.62 -1.79
C ASN A 41 20.15 -6.92 -2.41
N LEU A 42 19.89 -6.24 -3.52
CA LEU A 42 20.86 -5.42 -4.24
C LEU A 42 20.37 -3.99 -4.27
N SER A 43 21.23 -3.03 -4.00
CA SER A 43 20.90 -1.62 -4.20
C SER A 43 22.07 -0.82 -4.71
N LEU A 44 21.79 0.11 -5.63
CA LEU A 44 22.71 1.07 -6.19
C LEU A 44 22.03 2.43 -6.24
N ALA A 45 22.65 3.42 -5.63
CA ALA A 45 22.11 4.78 -5.61
C ALA A 45 23.24 5.79 -5.84
N GLY A 46 22.91 6.92 -6.46
CA GLY A 46 23.90 7.96 -6.72
C GLY A 46 23.28 9.33 -6.94
N ASN A 47 24.17 10.35 -6.88
CA ASN A 47 23.84 11.74 -7.19
C ASN A 47 25.01 12.36 -7.94
N GLN A 48 24.79 12.73 -9.20
CA GLN A 48 25.79 13.39 -10.03
C GLN A 48 25.23 14.72 -10.55
N LYS A 49 25.79 15.82 -10.07
CA LYS A 49 25.37 17.18 -10.45
C LYS A 49 23.87 17.44 -10.34
N GLY A 50 23.24 16.84 -9.28
CA GLY A 50 21.80 16.92 -9.05
C GLY A 50 20.96 15.95 -9.88
N PHE A 51 21.54 15.16 -10.78
CA PHE A 51 20.85 13.97 -11.31
C PHE A 51 20.96 12.86 -10.26
N VAL A 52 19.81 12.33 -9.86
CA VAL A 52 19.67 11.35 -8.77
C VAL A 52 19.04 10.06 -9.28
N TRP A 53 19.56 8.94 -8.81
CA TRP A 53 19.01 7.63 -9.12
C TRP A 53 19.09 6.70 -7.90
N ASP A 54 18.20 5.73 -7.86
CA ASP A 54 18.16 4.67 -6.85
C ASP A 54 17.54 3.42 -7.51
N ALA A 55 18.31 2.38 -7.63
CA ALA A 55 17.87 1.09 -8.16
C ALA A 55 17.98 0.03 -7.07
N ARG A 56 16.93 -0.75 -6.86
CA ARG A 56 16.89 -1.84 -5.88
C ARG A 56 16.23 -3.05 -6.46
N TYR A 57 16.74 -4.21 -6.08
CA TYR A 57 16.14 -5.48 -6.39
C TYR A 57 16.26 -6.42 -5.20
N SER A 58 15.21 -7.18 -4.92
CA SER A 58 15.21 -8.25 -3.92
C SER A 58 14.49 -9.48 -4.46
N ASP A 59 14.99 -10.64 -4.08
CA ASP A 59 14.36 -11.93 -4.31
C ASP A 59 14.45 -12.75 -3.03
N LYS A 60 13.33 -13.34 -2.62
CA LYS A 60 13.21 -14.28 -1.51
C LYS A 60 12.48 -15.50 -2.00
N MET A 61 12.97 -16.66 -1.61
CA MET A 61 12.30 -17.94 -1.85
C MET A 61 12.44 -18.82 -0.62
N ALA A 62 11.41 -19.55 -0.30
CA ALA A 62 11.37 -20.48 0.80
C ALA A 62 10.59 -21.73 0.38
N HIS A 63 11.05 -22.88 0.83
CA HIS A 63 10.25 -24.11 0.84
C HIS A 63 9.31 -24.10 2.07
N ALA A 64 8.53 -25.15 2.27
CA ALA A 64 7.63 -25.26 3.40
C ALA A 64 8.38 -25.13 4.74
N TYR A 65 7.79 -24.43 5.71
CA TYR A 65 8.36 -24.35 7.05
C TYR A 65 8.02 -25.59 7.87
N GLN A 66 8.86 -25.90 8.86
CA GLN A 66 8.61 -26.96 9.82
C GLN A 66 8.01 -26.42 11.11
N ASN A 67 7.04 -27.15 11.64
CA ASN A 67 6.53 -26.97 12.98
C ASN A 67 6.66 -28.27 13.81
N LYS A 68 6.32 -28.20 15.10
CA LYS A 68 6.47 -29.33 16.03
C LYS A 68 5.46 -30.45 15.79
N TYR A 69 4.34 -30.15 15.17
CA TYR A 69 3.19 -31.05 15.10
C TYR A 69 3.06 -31.75 13.74
N ASP A 70 3.35 -31.02 12.68
CA ASP A 70 3.07 -31.44 11.31
C ASP A 70 4.35 -31.67 10.48
N ASP A 71 5.55 -31.54 11.11
CA ASP A 71 6.82 -31.51 10.40
C ASP A 71 6.80 -30.38 9.35
N TYR A 72 6.79 -30.66 8.06
CA TYR A 72 6.66 -29.64 7.02
C TYR A 72 5.19 -29.33 6.74
N VAL A 73 4.84 -28.03 6.64
CA VAL A 73 3.47 -27.58 6.40
C VAL A 73 3.25 -27.28 4.92
N PRO A 74 2.43 -28.09 4.20
CA PRO A 74 2.11 -27.87 2.80
C PRO A 74 1.49 -26.50 2.57
N GLY A 75 1.74 -25.91 1.38
CA GLY A 75 1.21 -24.58 1.05
C GLY A 75 1.92 -23.40 1.74
N SER A 76 2.92 -23.66 2.62
CA SER A 76 3.64 -22.58 3.30
C SER A 76 4.87 -22.04 2.54
N GLN A 77 5.22 -22.67 1.42
CA GLN A 77 6.29 -22.19 0.53
C GLN A 77 5.87 -20.92 -0.19
N PHE A 78 6.85 -20.08 -0.51
CA PHE A 78 6.57 -18.85 -1.24
C PHE A 78 7.79 -18.34 -2.01
N ARG A 79 7.51 -17.45 -2.97
CA ARG A 79 8.52 -16.62 -3.61
C ARG A 79 8.06 -15.18 -3.68
N GLU A 80 8.94 -14.25 -3.28
CA GLU A 80 8.72 -12.81 -3.32
C GLU A 80 9.83 -12.12 -4.11
N ARG A 81 9.47 -11.29 -5.08
CA ARG A 81 10.41 -10.45 -5.85
C ARG A 81 9.95 -9.02 -5.85
N ALA A 82 10.88 -8.11 -5.60
CA ALA A 82 10.60 -6.69 -5.65
C ALA A 82 11.68 -5.93 -6.40
N GLY A 83 11.26 -4.99 -7.22
CA GLY A 83 12.13 -4.09 -7.95
C GLY A 83 11.70 -2.65 -7.74
N ARG A 84 12.66 -1.73 -7.65
CA ARG A 84 12.44 -0.29 -7.60
C ARG A 84 13.48 0.44 -8.41
N LEU A 85 13.03 1.39 -9.22
CA LEU A 85 13.88 2.31 -9.94
C LEU A 85 13.37 3.73 -9.70
N MET A 86 14.23 4.61 -9.24
CA MET A 86 13.96 6.05 -9.13
C MET A 86 14.98 6.80 -9.99
N LEU A 87 14.49 7.68 -10.82
CA LEU A 87 15.28 8.64 -11.59
C LEU A 87 14.74 10.04 -11.33
N GLY A 88 15.63 11.01 -11.20
CA GLY A 88 15.17 12.37 -10.95
C GLY A 88 16.26 13.41 -10.96
N VAL A 89 15.82 14.63 -10.69
CA VAL A 89 16.70 15.80 -10.59
C VAL A 89 16.40 16.54 -9.29
N ASN A 90 17.47 16.98 -8.62
CA ASN A 90 17.42 17.87 -7.47
C ASN A 90 18.19 19.13 -7.85
N LYS A 91 17.54 20.29 -7.80
CA LYS A 91 18.10 21.60 -8.16
C LYS A 91 17.67 22.67 -7.16
N ALA A 92 18.21 23.86 -7.26
CA ALA A 92 17.82 24.99 -6.41
C ALA A 92 16.32 25.32 -6.48
N TRP A 93 15.68 25.09 -7.64
CA TRP A 93 14.24 25.29 -7.81
C TRP A 93 13.36 24.22 -7.14
N GLY A 94 13.94 23.07 -6.72
CA GLY A 94 13.21 21.96 -6.14
C GLY A 94 13.65 20.61 -6.68
N HIS A 95 12.71 19.66 -6.81
CA HIS A 95 12.99 18.36 -7.37
C HIS A 95 11.85 17.84 -8.27
N SER A 96 12.21 16.96 -9.19
CA SER A 96 11.26 16.12 -9.93
C SER A 96 11.82 14.71 -9.99
N ARG A 97 11.03 13.73 -9.59
CA ARG A 97 11.45 12.31 -9.47
C ARG A 97 10.37 11.40 -10.00
N LEU A 98 10.76 10.45 -10.82
CA LEU A 98 9.92 9.35 -11.27
C LEU A 98 10.37 8.08 -10.57
N VAL A 99 9.43 7.41 -9.91
CA VAL A 99 9.67 6.17 -9.15
C VAL A 99 8.80 5.08 -9.73
N TRP A 100 9.44 4.04 -10.25
CA TRP A 100 8.77 2.83 -10.67
C TRP A 100 9.05 1.70 -9.67
N THR A 101 8.03 0.92 -9.33
CA THR A 101 8.14 -0.27 -8.50
C THR A 101 7.37 -1.43 -9.10
N ALA A 102 7.92 -2.62 -8.98
CA ALA A 102 7.27 -3.88 -9.29
C ALA A 102 7.40 -4.81 -8.08
N TYR A 103 6.31 -5.48 -7.73
CA TYR A 103 6.27 -6.45 -6.64
C TYR A 103 5.51 -7.68 -7.12
N HIS A 104 6.12 -8.84 -6.96
CA HIS A 104 5.52 -10.13 -7.27
C HIS A 104 5.64 -11.03 -6.05
N LEU A 105 4.52 -11.58 -5.61
CA LEU A 105 4.44 -12.57 -4.55
C LEU A 105 3.66 -13.77 -5.05
N THR A 106 4.20 -14.95 -4.83
CA THR A 106 3.54 -16.23 -5.07
C THR A 106 3.61 -17.04 -3.78
N PRO A 107 2.67 -16.84 -2.84
CA PRO A 107 2.54 -17.67 -1.66
C PRO A 107 1.71 -18.91 -2.00
N GLY A 108 2.04 -20.04 -1.39
CA GLY A 108 1.09 -21.15 -1.30
C GLY A 108 -0.08 -20.79 -0.40
N ILE A 109 -1.15 -21.54 -0.50
CA ILE A 109 -2.29 -21.52 0.43
C ILE A 109 -2.16 -22.73 1.32
N ILE A 110 -2.22 -22.49 2.63
CA ILE A 110 -2.17 -23.57 3.61
C ILE A 110 -3.58 -24.15 3.71
N GLU A 111 -3.82 -25.19 2.96
CA GLU A 111 -4.96 -26.06 3.08
C GLU A 111 -4.48 -27.38 3.65
N GLY A 112 -5.15 -27.89 4.65
CA GLY A 112 -4.75 -29.13 5.28
C GLY A 112 -5.97 -29.93 5.65
N GLU A 113 -6.33 -30.88 4.81
CA GLU A 113 -7.13 -31.98 5.26
C GLU A 113 -6.30 -32.84 6.21
N ARG A 114 -6.90 -33.23 7.30
CA ARG A 114 -6.28 -34.14 8.28
C ARG A 114 -6.98 -35.45 8.21
N ASP A 115 -6.21 -36.53 8.14
CA ASP A 115 -6.70 -37.84 8.33
C ASP A 115 -7.50 -37.91 9.65
N PRO A 116 -8.81 -38.24 9.62
CA PRO A 116 -9.65 -38.23 10.80
C PRO A 116 -9.28 -39.26 11.84
N GLU A 117 -8.50 -40.32 11.49
CA GLU A 117 -8.07 -41.38 12.42
C GLU A 117 -6.71 -41.03 13.05
N THR A 118 -5.77 -40.49 12.30
CA THR A 118 -4.41 -40.20 12.78
C THR A 118 -4.20 -38.73 13.18
N GLY A 119 -5.00 -37.81 12.64
CA GLY A 119 -4.84 -36.36 12.82
C GLY A 119 -3.63 -35.77 12.06
N GLU A 120 -2.94 -36.58 11.25
CA GLU A 120 -1.83 -36.15 10.42
C GLU A 120 -2.34 -35.41 9.18
N LEU A 121 -1.56 -34.41 8.70
CA LEU A 121 -1.87 -33.73 7.43
C LEU A 121 -1.72 -34.70 6.27
N GLU A 122 -2.66 -34.65 5.33
CA GLU A 122 -2.56 -35.36 4.08
C GLU A 122 -1.61 -34.66 3.13
N TYR A 123 -0.76 -35.40 2.42
CA TYR A 123 0.23 -34.92 1.49
C TYR A 123 0.05 -35.57 0.13
N GLU A 124 0.32 -34.84 -0.93
CA GLU A 124 0.44 -35.41 -2.26
C GLU A 124 1.60 -36.40 -2.32
N GLU A 125 1.42 -37.50 -3.07
CA GLU A 125 2.45 -38.52 -3.25
C GLU A 125 3.73 -37.91 -3.83
N GLY A 126 4.86 -38.11 -3.12
CA GLY A 126 6.18 -37.57 -3.50
C GLY A 126 6.47 -36.15 -3.02
N TRP A 127 5.56 -35.50 -2.28
CA TRP A 127 5.87 -34.23 -1.65
C TRP A 127 6.85 -34.41 -0.48
N THR A 128 7.91 -33.58 -0.44
CA THR A 128 9.00 -33.72 0.56
C THR A 128 9.18 -32.50 1.47
N GLY A 129 8.39 -31.44 1.28
CA GLY A 129 8.54 -30.20 2.03
C GLY A 129 9.71 -29.31 1.62
N HIS A 130 10.64 -29.80 0.80
CA HIS A 130 11.85 -29.05 0.37
C HIS A 130 11.73 -28.39 -1.02
N GLN A 131 10.57 -28.45 -1.64
CA GLN A 131 10.36 -27.85 -2.96
C GLN A 131 10.22 -26.31 -2.83
N TYR A 132 11.02 -25.60 -3.63
CA TYR A 132 10.95 -24.13 -3.72
C TYR A 132 9.93 -23.64 -4.76
N GLY A 133 9.29 -24.54 -5.47
CA GLY A 133 8.27 -24.22 -6.46
C GLY A 133 6.96 -23.80 -5.84
N LYS A 134 6.04 -23.43 -6.68
CA LYS A 134 4.63 -23.30 -6.33
C LYS A 134 4.00 -24.71 -6.31
N SER A 135 3.06 -24.92 -5.43
CA SER A 135 2.17 -26.07 -5.43
C SER A 135 0.73 -25.55 -5.30
N LEU A 136 -0.20 -26.23 -5.89
CA LEU A 136 -1.62 -25.94 -5.70
C LEU A 136 -2.05 -26.28 -4.27
N PRO A 137 -2.94 -25.50 -3.68
CA PRO A 137 -3.40 -24.21 -4.16
C PRO A 137 -2.38 -23.07 -3.87
N PHE A 138 -2.37 -22.04 -4.69
CA PHE A 138 -1.50 -20.90 -4.48
C PHE A 138 -2.12 -19.60 -4.99
N GLN A 139 -1.65 -18.47 -4.48
CA GLN A 139 -1.97 -17.14 -5.01
C GLN A 139 -0.82 -16.57 -5.84
N GLN A 140 -1.15 -15.72 -6.78
CA GLN A 140 -0.19 -14.89 -7.50
C GLN A 140 -0.60 -13.42 -7.41
N VAL A 141 0.23 -12.63 -6.72
CA VAL A 141 0.03 -11.19 -6.59
C VAL A 141 1.08 -10.47 -7.42
N LYS A 142 0.65 -9.60 -8.34
CA LYS A 142 1.52 -8.69 -9.11
C LYS A 142 1.07 -7.26 -8.87
N HIS A 143 1.99 -6.44 -8.37
CA HIS A 143 1.71 -5.03 -8.10
C HIS A 143 2.74 -4.15 -8.79
N TYR A 144 2.27 -3.26 -9.65
CA TYR A 144 3.08 -2.28 -10.37
C TYR A 144 2.67 -0.88 -9.96
N LYS A 145 3.64 0.00 -9.75
CA LYS A 145 3.39 1.37 -9.35
C LYS A 145 4.36 2.32 -10.04
N LEU A 146 3.83 3.43 -10.55
CA LEU A 146 4.59 4.54 -11.09
C LEU A 146 4.18 5.81 -10.34
N VAL A 147 5.13 6.52 -9.75
CA VAL A 147 4.89 7.77 -9.02
C VAL A 147 5.76 8.87 -9.57
N TRP A 148 5.16 10.00 -9.85
CA TRP A 148 5.84 11.24 -10.17
C TRP A 148 5.73 12.20 -8.99
N ASP A 149 6.85 12.42 -8.29
CA ASP A 149 6.97 13.29 -7.10
C ASP A 149 7.74 14.55 -7.44
N ASN A 150 7.09 15.69 -7.24
CA ASN A 150 7.62 17.01 -7.60
C ASN A 150 7.53 17.98 -6.44
N SER A 151 8.51 18.85 -6.34
CA SER A 151 8.49 20.00 -5.45
C SER A 151 9.09 21.20 -6.17
N LEU A 152 8.41 22.33 -6.10
CA LEU A 152 8.84 23.60 -6.68
C LEU A 152 8.98 24.62 -5.55
N ASN A 153 10.19 25.15 -5.36
CA ASN A 153 10.48 26.20 -4.40
C ASN A 153 10.04 27.55 -4.96
N LEU A 154 9.25 28.27 -4.17
CA LEU A 154 8.76 29.62 -4.47
C LEU A 154 9.30 30.59 -3.40
N SER A 155 9.27 31.89 -3.68
CA SER A 155 9.70 32.93 -2.70
C SER A 155 8.85 32.91 -1.42
N SER A 156 7.58 32.54 -1.52
CA SER A 156 6.60 32.50 -0.41
C SER A 156 6.39 31.12 0.23
N GLY A 157 7.05 30.08 -0.28
CA GLY A 157 6.85 28.71 0.19
C GLY A 157 7.26 27.69 -0.85
N TYR A 158 6.64 26.52 -0.86
CA TYR A 158 6.85 25.52 -1.90
C TYR A 158 5.55 24.83 -2.30
N LEU A 159 5.46 24.48 -3.56
CA LEU A 159 4.40 23.66 -4.14
C LEU A 159 4.90 22.23 -4.24
N LYS A 160 4.09 21.28 -3.77
CA LYS A 160 4.34 19.85 -3.91
C LYS A 160 3.23 19.20 -4.72
N ALA A 161 3.60 18.39 -5.71
CA ALA A 161 2.66 17.64 -6.54
C ALA A 161 3.10 16.19 -6.65
N ILE A 162 2.22 15.27 -6.29
CA ILE A 162 2.45 13.83 -6.41
C ILE A 162 1.31 13.24 -7.23
N ILE A 163 1.67 12.51 -8.29
CA ILE A 163 0.73 11.74 -9.10
C ILE A 163 1.23 10.30 -9.08
N GLY A 164 0.35 9.36 -8.75
CA GLY A 164 0.68 7.95 -8.69
C GLY A 164 -0.33 7.11 -9.48
N TYR A 165 0.16 6.21 -10.30
CA TYR A 165 -0.64 5.16 -10.91
C TYR A 165 -0.16 3.81 -10.40
N GLN A 166 -1.11 2.93 -10.05
CA GLN A 166 -0.80 1.57 -9.64
C GLN A 166 -1.81 0.59 -10.22
N GLN A 167 -1.31 -0.60 -10.51
CA GLN A 167 -2.09 -1.76 -10.88
C GLN A 167 -1.78 -2.90 -9.91
N ASN A 168 -2.80 -3.47 -9.32
CA ASN A 168 -2.72 -4.70 -8.55
C ASN A 168 -3.46 -5.80 -9.31
N ARG A 169 -2.84 -6.97 -9.41
CA ARG A 169 -3.44 -8.20 -9.94
C ARG A 169 -3.28 -9.27 -8.89
N ARG A 170 -4.39 -9.84 -8.45
CA ARG A 170 -4.41 -10.97 -7.52
C ARG A 170 -5.17 -12.11 -8.20
N GLN A 171 -4.49 -13.22 -8.36
CA GLN A 171 -5.02 -14.44 -8.92
C GLN A 171 -4.89 -15.56 -7.87
N GLU A 172 -5.87 -16.43 -7.84
CA GLU A 172 -5.91 -17.62 -6.99
C GLU A 172 -6.10 -18.84 -7.88
N PHE A 173 -5.33 -19.87 -7.62
CA PHE A 173 -5.27 -21.11 -8.39
C PHE A 173 -5.48 -22.26 -7.41
N GLU A 174 -6.54 -23.04 -7.60
CA GLU A 174 -6.90 -24.13 -6.71
C GLU A 174 -6.58 -25.49 -7.34
N GLU A 175 -7.23 -25.84 -8.42
CA GLU A 175 -7.10 -27.15 -9.04
C GLU A 175 -6.08 -27.20 -10.20
N SER A 176 -5.82 -26.08 -10.85
CA SER A 176 -4.97 -25.99 -12.04
C SER A 176 -4.06 -24.78 -12.03
N GLU A 177 -2.84 -24.91 -12.60
CA GLU A 177 -1.95 -23.78 -12.81
C GLU A 177 -2.35 -22.89 -14.00
N ASP A 178 -3.23 -23.35 -14.85
CA ASP A 178 -3.65 -22.68 -16.09
C ASP A 178 -4.97 -21.91 -15.90
N ASP A 179 -5.82 -22.31 -14.94
CA ASP A 179 -7.12 -21.71 -14.66
C ASP A 179 -7.12 -21.07 -13.27
N TYR A 180 -7.63 -19.88 -13.17
CA TYR A 180 -7.71 -19.13 -11.93
C TYR A 180 -9.15 -18.96 -11.49
N GLU A 181 -9.44 -19.35 -10.29
CA GLU A 181 -10.75 -19.24 -9.66
C GLU A 181 -11.09 -17.80 -9.36
N LEU A 182 -10.17 -17.10 -8.70
CA LEU A 182 -10.29 -15.67 -8.42
C LEU A 182 -9.27 -14.86 -9.22
N PHE A 183 -9.73 -13.81 -9.89
CA PHE A 183 -8.85 -12.84 -10.50
C PHE A 183 -9.37 -11.41 -10.34
N PHE A 184 -8.76 -10.68 -9.42
CA PHE A 184 -9.00 -9.26 -9.21
C PHE A 184 -7.93 -8.42 -9.89
N LYS A 185 -8.39 -7.42 -10.65
CA LYS A 185 -7.53 -6.45 -11.32
C LYS A 185 -7.94 -5.04 -10.93
N LEU A 186 -7.11 -4.43 -10.09
CA LEU A 186 -7.38 -3.12 -9.53
C LEU A 186 -6.44 -2.07 -10.10
N HIS A 187 -6.99 -1.02 -10.68
CA HIS A 187 -6.29 0.16 -11.17
C HIS A 187 -6.58 1.34 -10.25
N THR A 188 -5.55 2.03 -9.81
CA THR A 188 -5.69 3.22 -8.97
C THR A 188 -4.81 4.34 -9.45
N LEU A 189 -5.41 5.49 -9.71
CA LEU A 189 -4.74 6.77 -9.95
C LEU A 189 -4.91 7.64 -8.71
N THR A 190 -3.81 8.09 -8.12
CA THR A 190 -3.81 9.00 -6.97
C THR A 190 -3.22 10.34 -7.35
N TYR A 191 -3.70 11.40 -6.72
CA TYR A 191 -3.16 12.75 -6.88
C TYR A 191 -3.15 13.51 -5.56
N ASP A 192 -2.11 14.28 -5.33
CA ASP A 192 -1.98 15.22 -4.21
C ASP A 192 -1.25 16.47 -4.71
N LEU A 193 -1.90 17.60 -4.56
CA LEU A 193 -1.32 18.92 -4.85
C LEU A 193 -1.44 19.76 -3.59
N ARG A 194 -0.30 20.23 -3.06
CA ARG A 194 -0.29 21.04 -1.84
C ARG A 194 0.67 22.21 -1.95
N TYR A 195 0.25 23.31 -1.37
CA TYR A 195 1.08 24.49 -1.15
C TYR A 195 1.38 24.63 0.34
N ILE A 196 2.64 24.86 0.68
CA ILE A 196 3.13 25.04 2.04
C ILE A 196 3.86 26.37 2.10
N THR A 197 3.41 27.28 2.98
CA THR A 197 4.02 28.62 3.10
C THR A 197 5.38 28.55 3.81
N ASN A 198 6.23 29.52 3.55
CA ASN A 198 7.31 29.83 4.47
C ASN A 198 6.71 30.24 5.82
N GLU A 199 7.50 30.13 6.86
CA GLU A 199 7.09 30.60 8.18
C GLU A 199 7.02 32.13 8.20
N TRP A 200 5.90 32.67 8.68
CA TRP A 200 5.67 34.09 8.83
C TRP A 200 5.11 34.38 10.23
N ASN A 201 5.83 35.14 11.05
CA ASN A 201 5.46 35.44 12.45
C ASN A 201 5.08 34.18 13.26
N GLY A 202 5.82 33.09 13.11
CA GLY A 202 5.55 31.80 13.75
C GLY A 202 4.40 31.02 13.13
N TRP A 203 3.71 31.53 12.09
CA TRP A 203 2.68 30.81 11.35
C TRP A 203 3.28 30.00 10.20
N LYS A 204 2.85 28.75 10.09
CA LYS A 204 3.08 27.91 8.92
C LYS A 204 1.74 27.34 8.46
N LEU A 205 1.39 27.62 7.19
CA LEU A 205 0.13 27.21 6.61
C LEU A 205 0.38 26.17 5.53
N SER A 206 -0.56 25.25 5.37
CA SER A 206 -0.57 24.31 4.26
C SER A 206 -2.01 24.13 3.77
N THR A 207 -2.20 24.15 2.47
CA THR A 207 -3.48 23.84 1.83
C THR A 207 -3.25 22.96 0.63
N GLY A 208 -4.24 22.15 0.29
CA GLY A 208 -4.11 21.26 -0.86
C GLY A 208 -5.38 20.52 -1.20
N ILE A 209 -5.30 19.86 -2.33
CA ILE A 209 -6.29 18.91 -2.83
C ILE A 209 -5.64 17.56 -3.01
N GLY A 210 -6.41 16.50 -2.83
CA GLY A 210 -5.94 15.15 -3.08
C GLY A 210 -7.11 14.19 -3.18
N GLY A 211 -6.85 13.06 -3.79
CA GLY A 211 -7.87 12.04 -3.97
C GLY A 211 -7.37 10.89 -4.82
N MET A 212 -8.31 10.07 -5.27
CA MET A 212 -8.02 8.94 -6.15
C MET A 212 -9.18 8.63 -7.09
N TYR A 213 -8.85 8.00 -8.19
CA TYR A 213 -9.77 7.26 -9.03
C TYR A 213 -9.36 5.79 -9.02
N GLN A 214 -10.32 4.91 -8.80
CA GLN A 214 -10.08 3.47 -8.72
C GLN A 214 -11.09 2.75 -9.62
N LYS A 215 -10.59 1.72 -10.32
CA LYS A 215 -11.42 0.80 -11.11
C LYS A 215 -10.98 -0.63 -10.77
N SER A 216 -11.92 -1.45 -10.31
CA SER A 216 -11.74 -2.88 -10.08
C SER A 216 -12.52 -3.66 -11.12
N GLY A 217 -11.93 -4.74 -11.61
CA GLY A 217 -12.57 -5.72 -12.46
C GLY A 217 -12.24 -7.13 -11.98
N ASN A 218 -13.21 -8.03 -12.10
CA ASN A 218 -13.05 -9.45 -11.87
C ASN A 218 -12.92 -10.14 -13.21
N GLU A 219 -11.92 -11.01 -13.35
CA GLU A 219 -11.64 -11.76 -14.59
C GLU A 219 -11.56 -13.28 -14.29
N GLY A 220 -11.85 -13.72 -13.05
CA GLY A 220 -11.91 -15.11 -12.61
C GLY A 220 -13.28 -15.74 -12.83
N GLU A 221 -13.41 -16.99 -12.42
CA GLU A 221 -14.68 -17.73 -12.47
C GLU A 221 -15.58 -17.28 -11.33
N GLU A 222 -15.02 -17.00 -10.17
CA GLU A 222 -15.72 -16.58 -8.97
C GLU A 222 -15.74 -15.07 -8.77
N TYR A 223 -16.89 -14.53 -8.33
CA TYR A 223 -17.11 -13.10 -8.09
C TYR A 223 -17.53 -12.86 -6.64
N LEU A 224 -16.60 -12.47 -5.79
CA LEU A 224 -16.88 -12.13 -4.38
C LEU A 224 -17.45 -10.73 -4.19
N ILE A 225 -17.12 -9.80 -5.07
CA ILE A 225 -17.58 -8.42 -5.08
C ILE A 225 -17.86 -7.97 -6.52
N PRO A 226 -18.78 -7.02 -6.76
CA PRO A 226 -19.01 -6.51 -8.09
C PRO A 226 -17.81 -5.75 -8.66
N ASP A 227 -17.73 -5.65 -9.96
CA ASP A 227 -16.89 -4.65 -10.62
C ASP A 227 -17.29 -3.26 -10.16
N TYR A 228 -16.31 -2.37 -9.93
CA TYR A 228 -16.63 -1.06 -9.40
C TYR A 228 -15.71 0.05 -9.88
N ARG A 229 -16.22 1.27 -9.74
CA ARG A 229 -15.50 2.52 -9.94
C ARG A 229 -15.68 3.41 -8.72
N LEU A 230 -14.57 3.98 -8.25
CA LEU A 230 -14.55 4.87 -7.11
C LEU A 230 -13.81 6.15 -7.49
N PHE A 231 -14.37 7.28 -7.11
CA PHE A 231 -13.73 8.59 -7.23
C PHE A 231 -13.75 9.31 -5.89
N ASP A 232 -12.58 9.71 -5.41
CA ASP A 232 -12.38 10.51 -4.22
C ASP A 232 -11.83 11.89 -4.56
N PHE A 233 -12.36 12.88 -3.91
CA PHE A 233 -11.85 14.24 -3.89
C PHE A 233 -11.80 14.77 -2.45
N GLY A 234 -10.68 15.36 -2.04
CA GLY A 234 -10.52 15.99 -0.75
C GLY A 234 -9.86 17.35 -0.87
N LEU A 235 -10.38 18.33 -0.14
CA LEU A 235 -9.80 19.67 0.03
C LEU A 235 -9.43 19.84 1.50
N TYR A 236 -8.22 20.34 1.78
CA TYR A 236 -7.77 20.52 3.16
C TYR A 236 -6.95 21.79 3.35
N ALA A 237 -6.97 22.26 4.60
CA ALA A 237 -6.09 23.31 5.07
C ALA A 237 -5.60 23.01 6.49
N THR A 238 -4.34 23.31 6.76
CA THR A 238 -3.75 23.20 8.10
C THR A 238 -3.00 24.48 8.45
N ALA A 239 -2.96 24.79 9.73
CA ALA A 239 -2.22 25.91 10.26
C ALA A 239 -1.49 25.47 11.53
N THR A 240 -0.25 25.92 11.67
CA THR A 240 0.55 25.75 12.89
C THR A 240 1.07 27.11 13.31
N LYS A 241 0.98 27.40 14.60
CA LYS A 241 1.48 28.64 15.21
C LYS A 241 2.38 28.28 16.38
N ALA A 242 3.63 28.70 16.29
CA ALA A 242 4.56 28.70 17.44
C ALA A 242 4.52 30.08 18.13
N PHE A 243 4.44 30.11 19.45
CA PHE A 243 4.44 31.31 20.26
C PHE A 243 5.02 31.11 21.66
N ALA A 244 5.58 32.20 22.20
CA ALA A 244 6.17 32.22 23.53
C ALA A 244 7.22 31.11 23.78
N ASP A 245 7.99 30.71 22.79
CA ASP A 245 9.06 29.69 22.79
C ASP A 245 8.70 28.33 23.41
N ARG A 246 7.50 28.19 23.94
CA ARG A 246 7.03 27.02 24.66
C ARG A 246 5.78 26.38 24.07
N TRP A 247 4.98 27.15 23.34
CA TRP A 247 3.70 26.69 22.86
C TRP A 247 3.69 26.54 21.34
N THR A 248 3.13 25.44 20.88
CA THR A 248 2.77 25.24 19.49
C THR A 248 1.30 24.87 19.40
N LEU A 249 0.53 25.67 18.71
CA LEU A 249 -0.88 25.37 18.39
C LEU A 249 -0.94 24.86 16.94
N SER A 250 -1.67 23.80 16.69
CA SER A 250 -1.91 23.26 15.35
C SER A 250 -3.39 22.99 15.14
N GLY A 251 -3.87 23.22 13.94
CA GLY A 251 -5.23 22.92 13.54
C GLY A 251 -5.31 22.54 12.07
N GLY A 252 -6.34 21.79 11.72
CA GLY A 252 -6.59 21.41 10.35
C GLY A 252 -8.04 21.02 10.13
N LEU A 253 -8.52 21.31 8.94
CA LEU A 253 -9.83 20.92 8.43
C LEU A 253 -9.67 20.25 7.08
N ARG A 254 -10.51 19.27 6.81
CA ARG A 254 -10.58 18.60 5.53
C ARG A 254 -12.03 18.26 5.19
N TYR A 255 -12.42 18.51 3.97
CA TYR A 255 -13.63 18.02 3.36
C TYR A 255 -13.29 16.91 2.39
N ASP A 256 -14.03 15.80 2.44
CA ASP A 256 -13.90 14.66 1.53
C ASP A 256 -15.25 14.36 0.86
N HIS A 257 -15.19 14.06 -0.43
CA HIS A 257 -16.28 13.53 -1.23
C HIS A 257 -15.85 12.23 -1.87
N ARG A 258 -16.66 11.15 -1.71
CA ARG A 258 -16.49 9.86 -2.38
C ARG A 258 -17.74 9.54 -3.20
N ARG A 259 -17.54 9.16 -4.44
CA ARG A 259 -18.54 8.50 -5.28
C ARG A 259 -18.09 7.07 -5.53
N LEU A 260 -18.94 6.10 -5.21
CA LEU A 260 -18.74 4.69 -5.42
C LEU A 260 -19.88 4.13 -6.26
N HIS A 261 -19.53 3.43 -7.33
CA HIS A 261 -20.47 2.79 -8.24
C HIS A 261 -20.07 1.32 -8.41
N GLY A 262 -21.01 0.40 -8.11
CA GLY A 262 -20.86 -1.03 -8.34
C GLY A 262 -21.71 -1.42 -9.55
N ASP A 263 -21.13 -2.21 -10.45
CA ASP A 263 -21.80 -2.68 -11.68
C ASP A 263 -22.66 -3.93 -11.33
N ALA A 264 -23.79 -4.10 -12.03
CA ALA A 264 -24.64 -5.27 -11.87
C ALA A 264 -23.97 -6.52 -12.46
N LEU A 265 -24.20 -7.66 -11.85
CA LEU A 265 -23.83 -8.98 -12.38
C LEU A 265 -25.02 -9.93 -12.25
N MET A 266 -25.34 -10.60 -13.36
CA MET A 266 -26.34 -11.66 -13.40
C MET A 266 -25.62 -13.00 -13.60
N GLU A 267 -25.88 -13.95 -12.72
CA GLU A 267 -25.45 -15.34 -12.87
C GLU A 267 -26.66 -16.20 -13.17
N GLU A 268 -26.59 -16.97 -14.26
CA GLU A 268 -27.68 -17.78 -14.78
C GLU A 268 -29.00 -16.96 -14.94
N THR A 269 -29.89 -17.00 -13.96
CA THR A 269 -31.20 -16.32 -13.96
C THR A 269 -31.39 -15.37 -12.78
N GLU A 270 -30.40 -15.25 -11.87
CA GLU A 270 -30.50 -14.44 -10.68
C GLU A 270 -29.46 -13.31 -10.66
N TRP A 271 -29.81 -12.19 -10.02
CA TRP A 271 -28.88 -11.10 -9.81
C TRP A 271 -27.95 -11.44 -8.65
N ARG A 272 -26.67 -11.72 -8.94
CA ARG A 272 -25.64 -11.82 -7.90
C ARG A 272 -25.34 -10.45 -7.31
N PHE A 273 -25.22 -9.45 -8.18
CA PHE A 273 -25.06 -8.04 -7.76
C PHE A 273 -26.03 -7.14 -8.52
N VAL A 274 -26.57 -6.15 -7.83
CA VAL A 274 -27.44 -5.12 -8.42
C VAL A 274 -26.62 -3.84 -8.60
N ASP A 275 -26.87 -3.14 -9.71
CA ASP A 275 -26.26 -1.82 -9.96
C ASP A 275 -26.58 -0.83 -8.85
N PHE A 276 -25.57 -0.10 -8.37
CA PHE A 276 -25.78 0.94 -7.38
C PHE A 276 -24.75 2.06 -7.48
N THR A 277 -25.17 3.25 -7.07
CA THR A 277 -24.26 4.38 -6.86
C THR A 277 -24.48 4.95 -5.45
N ARG A 278 -23.37 5.21 -4.74
CA ARG A 278 -23.38 5.85 -3.43
C ARG A 278 -22.49 7.07 -3.42
N HIS A 279 -22.93 8.08 -2.68
CA HIS A 279 -22.17 9.31 -2.45
C HIS A 279 -21.96 9.51 -0.95
N PHE A 280 -20.74 9.78 -0.57
CA PHE A 280 -20.37 10.03 0.81
C PHE A 280 -19.68 11.38 0.90
N ASN A 281 -20.02 12.14 1.94
CA ASN A 281 -19.41 13.43 2.22
C ASN A 281 -19.01 13.47 3.69
N GLY A 282 -17.84 13.97 3.98
CA GLY A 282 -17.35 14.07 5.34
C GLY A 282 -16.50 15.30 5.58
N VAL A 283 -16.61 15.83 6.79
CA VAL A 283 -15.69 16.85 7.29
C VAL A 283 -14.92 16.27 8.45
N THR A 284 -13.61 16.31 8.36
CA THR A 284 -12.68 15.91 9.41
C THR A 284 -11.91 17.12 9.90
N GLY A 285 -11.55 17.13 11.17
CA GLY A 285 -10.81 18.22 11.75
C GLY A 285 -9.95 17.76 12.93
N VAL A 286 -8.90 18.52 13.19
CA VAL A 286 -8.01 18.32 14.32
C VAL A 286 -7.62 19.67 14.89
N ILE A 287 -7.55 19.74 16.19
CA ILE A 287 -6.88 20.82 16.92
C ILE A 287 -5.93 20.20 17.94
N GLY A 288 -4.73 20.71 18.00
CA GLY A 288 -3.70 20.20 18.90
C GLY A 288 -2.85 21.32 19.48
N THR A 289 -2.34 21.08 20.65
CA THR A 289 -1.36 21.97 21.31
C THR A 289 -0.24 21.16 21.93
N VAL A 290 0.95 21.74 21.87
CA VAL A 290 2.15 21.24 22.55
C VAL A 290 2.65 22.37 23.45
N CYS A 291 2.89 22.05 24.72
CA CYS A 291 3.53 22.94 25.68
C CYS A 291 4.84 22.30 26.15
N ASN A 292 5.96 22.91 25.86
CA ASN A 292 7.26 22.53 26.41
C ASN A 292 7.44 23.22 27.76
N ILE A 293 7.12 22.53 28.87
CA ILE A 293 7.18 23.06 30.23
C ILE A 293 8.64 23.34 30.60
N ASN A 294 9.54 22.40 30.27
CA ASN A 294 10.98 22.52 30.39
C ASN A 294 11.69 21.52 29.45
N GLU A 295 12.99 21.39 29.49
CA GLU A 295 13.80 20.51 28.63
C GLU A 295 13.47 19.01 28.80
N HIS A 296 12.83 18.63 29.90
CA HIS A 296 12.52 17.23 30.23
C HIS A 296 11.04 16.91 30.12
N PHE A 297 10.15 17.92 30.14
CA PHE A 297 8.69 17.78 30.17
C PHE A 297 8.02 18.51 29.05
N ASN A 298 7.26 17.79 28.24
CA ASN A 298 6.29 18.37 27.30
C ASN A 298 4.88 17.79 27.52
N LEU A 299 3.89 18.63 27.41
CA LEU A 299 2.47 18.27 27.44
C LEU A 299 1.91 18.39 26.04
N ARG A 300 1.19 17.36 25.57
CA ARG A 300 0.51 17.34 24.27
C ARG A 300 -0.95 17.02 24.45
N LEU A 301 -1.80 17.83 23.82
CA LEU A 301 -3.24 17.60 23.77
C LEU A 301 -3.67 17.64 22.30
N ASN A 302 -4.42 16.63 21.84
CA ASN A 302 -5.01 16.59 20.52
C ASN A 302 -6.47 16.18 20.61
N ILE A 303 -7.33 16.90 19.90
CA ILE A 303 -8.74 16.56 19.71
C ILE A 303 -8.95 16.44 18.21
N ALA A 304 -9.49 15.30 17.76
CA ALA A 304 -9.70 15.03 16.37
C ALA A 304 -11.06 14.38 16.10
N ARG A 305 -11.67 14.76 14.98
CA ARG A 305 -12.83 14.10 14.41
C ARG A 305 -12.39 13.33 13.17
N GLY A 306 -12.62 12.00 13.16
CA GLY A 306 -12.41 11.14 12.01
C GLY A 306 -13.70 10.92 11.20
N PHE A 307 -13.54 10.48 9.97
CA PHE A 307 -14.61 10.07 9.07
C PHE A 307 -14.10 8.87 8.26
N ARG A 308 -14.94 7.84 8.11
CA ARG A 308 -14.68 6.67 7.31
C ARG A 308 -15.87 6.40 6.39
N THR A 309 -15.58 6.06 5.15
CA THR A 309 -16.59 5.56 4.21
C THR A 309 -16.51 4.03 4.14
N PRO A 310 -17.64 3.32 3.95
CA PRO A 310 -17.62 1.89 3.67
C PRO A 310 -16.83 1.60 2.39
N ASN A 311 -16.13 0.46 2.37
CA ASN A 311 -15.51 -0.07 1.16
C ASN A 311 -16.51 -0.92 0.34
N MET A 312 -16.08 -1.42 -0.83
CA MET A 312 -16.96 -2.20 -1.70
C MET A 312 -17.40 -3.51 -1.04
N SER A 313 -16.50 -4.22 -0.37
CA SER A 313 -16.84 -5.48 0.31
C SER A 313 -17.88 -5.28 1.42
N GLU A 314 -17.83 -4.16 2.14
CA GLU A 314 -18.82 -3.86 3.20
C GLU A 314 -20.20 -3.50 2.63
N LEU A 315 -20.27 -3.03 1.38
CA LEU A 315 -21.52 -2.61 0.74
C LEU A 315 -22.18 -3.70 -0.11
N ALA A 316 -21.40 -4.62 -0.65
CA ALA A 316 -21.85 -5.53 -1.70
C ALA A 316 -21.12 -6.87 -1.69
N SER A 317 -20.61 -7.34 -0.55
CA SER A 317 -20.14 -8.72 -0.46
C SER A 317 -21.36 -9.65 -0.50
N ASN A 318 -21.42 -10.50 -1.50
CA ASN A 318 -22.43 -11.52 -1.66
C ASN A 318 -21.75 -12.76 -2.23
N GLY A 319 -21.02 -13.47 -1.40
CA GLY A 319 -20.36 -14.71 -1.74
C GLY A 319 -20.22 -15.53 -0.47
N VAL A 320 -20.63 -16.78 -0.52
CA VAL A 320 -20.16 -17.81 0.37
C VAL A 320 -18.91 -18.34 -0.34
N HIS A 321 -17.73 -18.25 0.29
CA HIS A 321 -16.66 -19.15 -0.06
C HIS A 321 -17.22 -20.55 0.27
N GLU A 322 -17.36 -21.37 -0.72
CA GLU A 322 -17.70 -22.77 -0.48
C GLU A 322 -16.48 -23.43 0.18
N ASP A 323 -16.41 -23.30 1.50
CA ASP A 323 -15.70 -24.25 2.33
C ASP A 323 -16.69 -25.39 2.60
N ASP A 324 -16.63 -26.42 1.84
CA ASP A 324 -17.22 -27.73 2.18
C ASP A 324 -16.19 -28.62 2.88
#